data_78f3162ccf6dacca175d53c075c49192
#
_entry.id   78f3162ccf6dacca175d53c075c49192
#
_cell.length_a   1.000
_cell.length_b   1.000
_cell.length_c   1.000
_cell.angle_alpha   90.00
_cell.angle_beta   90.00
_cell.angle_gamma   90.00
#
_symmetry.space_group_name_H-M   'P 1'
#
loop_
_entity.id
_entity.type
_entity.pdbx_description
1 polymer ?
#
loop_
_entity_poly.entity_id
_entity_poly.type
_entity_poly.pdbx_seq_one_letter_code
_entity_poly.pdbx_strand_id
1 'polypeptide(L)'
;MVRLIALYSPPDDPAAFDEHYRAVHAPIVRRYPEIREIRLTRLDGVAGRPPSHYLMAEMAFDSRADLDAALASEAGRESGRDLRNFAQAGVTLFVADDEAALDA
;
A
#
# COMPACT_ATOMS: atom_id res chain seq x y z
N MET A 1 -0.92 16.37 -3.48
CA MET A 1 -0.33 15.30 -2.70
C MET A 1 -0.15 14.09 -3.58
N VAL A 2 0.96 13.39 -3.42
CA VAL A 2 1.31 12.22 -4.20
C VAL A 2 1.20 10.99 -3.30
N ARG A 3 0.70 9.89 -3.83
CA ARG A 3 0.54 8.64 -3.06
C ARG A 3 1.19 7.47 -3.78
N LEU A 4 1.89 6.65 -3.00
CA LEU A 4 2.23 5.30 -3.42
C LEU A 4 1.05 4.41 -3.07
N ILE A 5 0.53 3.70 -4.05
CA ILE A 5 -0.61 2.80 -3.85
C ILE A 5 -0.14 1.37 -4.04
N ALA A 6 -0.43 0.53 -3.05
CA ALA A 6 -0.22 -0.91 -3.15
C ALA A 6 -1.58 -1.60 -3.15
N LEU A 7 -1.88 -2.31 -4.25
CA LEU A 7 -3.08 -3.13 -4.37
C LEU A 7 -2.69 -4.59 -4.18
N TYR A 8 -3.17 -5.18 -3.09
CA TYR A 8 -2.86 -6.57 -2.74
C TYR A 8 -3.94 -7.51 -3.26
N SER A 9 -3.51 -8.57 -3.94
CA SER A 9 -4.40 -9.65 -4.37
C SER A 9 -4.97 -10.40 -3.17
N PRO A 10 -6.14 -11.06 -3.30
CA PRO A 10 -6.72 -11.81 -2.20
C PRO A 10 -5.75 -12.88 -1.70
N PRO A 11 -5.36 -12.85 -0.42
CA PRO A 11 -4.41 -13.82 0.12
C PRO A 11 -5.10 -15.15 0.41
N ASP A 12 -4.33 -16.23 0.42
CA ASP A 12 -4.85 -17.56 0.78
C ASP A 12 -5.31 -17.61 2.24
N ASP A 13 -4.61 -16.88 3.12
CA ASP A 13 -4.93 -16.80 4.54
C ASP A 13 -5.07 -15.31 4.94
N PRO A 14 -6.30 -14.75 4.86
CA PRO A 14 -6.51 -13.35 5.19
C PRO A 14 -6.12 -12.96 6.61
N ALA A 15 -6.36 -13.82 7.58
CA ALA A 15 -6.01 -13.53 8.97
C ALA A 15 -4.49 -13.41 9.16
N ALA A 16 -3.73 -14.31 8.56
CA ALA A 16 -2.27 -14.26 8.61
C ALA A 16 -1.72 -13.02 7.88
N PHE A 17 -2.32 -12.68 6.72
CA PHE A 17 -1.97 -11.48 5.98
C PHE A 17 -2.17 -10.23 6.85
N ASP A 18 -3.35 -10.09 7.44
CA ASP A 18 -3.70 -8.92 8.24
C ASP A 18 -2.78 -8.78 9.46
N GLU A 19 -2.48 -9.88 10.12
CA GLU A 19 -1.59 -9.89 11.27
C GLU A 19 -0.18 -9.43 10.88
N HIS A 20 0.38 -10.01 9.83
CA HIS A 20 1.73 -9.64 9.37
C HIS A 20 1.78 -8.17 8.94
N TYR A 21 0.76 -7.72 8.21
CA TYR A 21 0.72 -6.34 7.74
C TYR A 21 0.80 -5.37 8.91
N ARG A 22 -0.02 -5.57 9.93
CA ARG A 22 -0.09 -4.67 11.09
C ARG A 22 1.10 -4.78 12.02
N ALA A 23 1.58 -6.00 12.26
CA ALA A 23 2.64 -6.24 13.23
C ALA A 23 4.04 -6.00 12.67
N VAL A 24 4.26 -6.24 11.37
CA VAL A 24 5.58 -6.21 10.75
C VAL A 24 5.69 -5.17 9.64
N HIS A 25 4.80 -5.21 8.65
CA HIS A 25 4.95 -4.38 7.45
C HIS A 25 4.67 -2.90 7.73
N ALA A 26 3.56 -2.58 8.37
CA ALA A 26 3.21 -1.19 8.67
C ALA A 26 4.27 -0.47 9.51
N PRO A 27 4.88 -1.10 10.55
CA PRO A 27 5.98 -0.48 11.26
C PRO A 27 7.18 -0.11 10.39
N ILE A 28 7.49 -0.95 9.38
CA ILE A 28 8.56 -0.64 8.41
C ILE A 28 8.18 0.60 7.60
N VAL A 29 6.96 0.63 7.07
CA VAL A 29 6.47 1.73 6.24
C VAL A 29 6.42 3.04 7.03
N ARG A 30 6.08 2.99 8.32
CA ARG A 30 6.10 4.19 9.17
C ARG A 30 7.48 4.84 9.28
N ARG A 31 8.56 4.12 9.00
CA ARG A 31 9.93 4.65 8.99
C ARG A 31 10.32 5.28 7.66
N TYR A 32 9.44 5.31 6.67
CA TYR A 32 9.73 6.03 5.42
C TYR A 32 9.97 7.51 5.73
N PRO A 33 11.05 8.10 5.23
CA PRO A 33 11.26 9.54 5.41
C PRO A 33 10.13 10.33 4.74
N GLU A 34 9.71 11.39 5.38
CA GLU A 34 8.69 12.35 4.89
C GLU A 34 7.31 11.74 4.62
N ILE A 35 7.02 10.55 5.14
CA ILE A 35 5.68 9.99 5.00
C ILE A 35 4.67 10.81 5.81
N ARG A 36 3.52 11.14 5.21
CA ARG A 36 2.48 11.96 5.83
C ARG A 36 1.34 11.13 6.37
N GLU A 37 0.95 10.08 5.65
CA GLU A 37 -0.19 9.26 6.03
C GLU A 37 -0.02 7.85 5.45
N ILE A 38 -0.52 6.87 6.19
CA ILE A 38 -0.73 5.51 5.70
C ILE A 38 -2.21 5.24 5.85
N ARG A 39 -2.88 4.98 4.74
CA ARG A 39 -4.31 4.66 4.74
C ARG A 39 -4.51 3.26 4.21
N LEU A 40 -5.25 2.46 4.97
CA LEU A 40 -5.62 1.10 4.55
C LEU A 40 -7.11 1.08 4.24
N THR A 41 -7.45 0.54 3.08
CA THR A 41 -8.83 0.41 2.63
C THR A 41 -9.10 -1.03 2.26
N ARG A 42 -10.08 -1.64 2.91
CA ARG A 42 -10.55 -2.98 2.56
C ARG A 42 -11.38 -2.88 1.29
N LEU A 43 -11.12 -3.78 0.33
CA LEU A 43 -11.84 -3.79 -0.94
C LEU A 43 -12.85 -4.92 -0.97
N ASP A 44 -14.00 -4.64 -1.58
CA ASP A 44 -15.06 -5.61 -1.75
C ASP A 44 -15.54 -5.58 -3.19
N GLY A 45 -16.25 -6.60 -3.61
CA GLY A 45 -16.77 -6.69 -4.96
C GLY A 45 -18.03 -5.85 -5.17
N VAL A 46 -18.30 -5.54 -6.42
CA VAL A 46 -19.48 -4.80 -6.83
C VAL A 46 -20.53 -5.78 -7.38
N ALA A 47 -21.80 -5.57 -7.01
CA ALA A 47 -22.91 -6.35 -7.52
C ALA A 47 -22.76 -7.87 -7.28
N GLY A 48 -22.30 -8.25 -6.09
CA GLY A 48 -22.16 -9.65 -5.68
C GLY A 48 -20.96 -10.38 -6.29
N ARG A 49 -20.10 -9.70 -7.04
CA ARG A 49 -18.90 -10.32 -7.61
C ARG A 49 -17.76 -10.31 -6.58
N PRO A 50 -16.93 -11.36 -6.57
CA PRO A 50 -15.73 -11.33 -5.71
C PRO A 50 -14.80 -10.19 -6.13
N PRO A 51 -14.11 -9.53 -5.18
CA PRO A 51 -13.17 -8.48 -5.52
C PRO A 51 -11.91 -9.06 -6.16
N SER A 52 -11.34 -8.33 -7.13
CA SER A 52 -10.05 -8.70 -7.74
C SER A 52 -8.88 -8.42 -6.81
N HIS A 53 -9.06 -7.52 -5.86
CA HIS A 53 -8.05 -7.15 -4.87
C HIS A 53 -8.66 -7.16 -3.47
N TYR A 54 -7.80 -7.33 -2.48
CA TYR A 54 -8.19 -7.52 -1.09
C TYR A 54 -8.03 -6.26 -0.26
N LEU A 55 -6.89 -5.58 -0.42
CA LEU A 55 -6.52 -4.42 0.38
C LEU A 55 -5.84 -3.39 -0.52
N MET A 56 -6.18 -2.13 -0.30
CA MET A 56 -5.46 -1.00 -0.86
C MET A 56 -4.75 -0.26 0.26
N ALA A 57 -3.42 -0.14 0.14
CA ALA A 57 -2.60 0.66 1.04
C ALA A 57 -2.16 1.91 0.30
N GLU A 58 -2.34 3.07 0.91
CA GLU A 58 -1.96 4.36 0.33
C GLU A 58 -0.97 5.04 1.26
N MET A 59 0.21 5.38 0.76
CA MET A 59 1.25 6.10 1.47
C MET A 59 1.37 7.49 0.85
N ALA A 60 1.06 8.52 1.62
CA ALA A 60 0.97 9.89 1.12
C ALA A 60 2.25 10.69 1.41
N PHE A 61 2.67 11.47 0.41
CA PHE A 61 3.84 12.33 0.46
C PHE A 61 3.49 13.71 -0.11
N ASP A 62 4.22 14.74 0.29
CA ASP A 62 4.01 16.09 -0.24
C ASP A 62 4.41 16.21 -1.71
N SER A 63 5.41 15.44 -2.15
CA SER A 63 5.94 15.52 -3.50
C SER A 63 6.38 14.17 -4.02
N ARG A 64 6.53 14.09 -5.35
CA ARG A 64 7.11 12.91 -6.00
C ARG A 64 8.55 12.66 -5.55
N ALA A 65 9.32 13.74 -5.34
CA ALA A 65 10.69 13.60 -4.87
C ALA A 65 10.76 12.96 -3.50
N ASP A 66 9.86 13.31 -2.60
CA ASP A 66 9.77 12.68 -1.27
C ASP A 66 9.40 11.20 -1.38
N LEU A 67 8.45 10.87 -2.24
CA LEU A 67 8.06 9.48 -2.48
C LEU A 67 9.23 8.67 -3.02
N ASP A 68 9.93 9.18 -4.03
CA ASP A 68 11.07 8.48 -4.62
C ASP A 68 12.20 8.30 -3.60
N ALA A 69 12.47 9.31 -2.77
CA ALA A 69 13.46 9.22 -1.70
C ALA A 69 13.07 8.16 -0.66
N ALA A 70 11.80 8.08 -0.31
CA ALA A 70 11.31 7.07 0.64
C ALA A 70 11.53 5.65 0.11
N LEU A 71 11.23 5.41 -1.17
CA LEU A 71 11.46 4.10 -1.78
C LEU A 71 12.95 3.74 -1.87
N ALA A 72 13.81 4.72 -2.05
CA ALA A 72 15.27 4.53 -2.10
C ALA A 72 15.90 4.40 -0.70
N SER A 73 15.17 4.70 0.36
CA SER A 73 15.65 4.63 1.73
C SER A 73 15.83 3.19 2.19
N GLU A 74 16.51 3.01 3.33
CA GLU A 74 16.64 1.68 3.93
C GLU A 74 15.26 1.08 4.26
N ALA A 75 14.35 1.87 4.83
CA ALA A 75 13.00 1.43 5.13
C ALA A 75 12.24 1.05 3.84
N GLY A 76 12.42 1.79 2.76
CA GLY A 76 11.84 1.46 1.46
C GLY A 76 12.33 0.11 0.94
N ARG A 77 13.61 -0.16 1.03
CA ARG A 77 14.18 -1.45 0.61
C ARG A 77 13.70 -2.58 1.52
N GLU A 78 13.65 -2.34 2.82
CA GLU A 78 13.18 -3.34 3.78
C GLU A 78 11.71 -3.70 3.54
N SER A 79 10.84 -2.72 3.31
CA SER A 79 9.43 -2.98 3.00
C SER A 79 9.27 -3.77 1.70
N GLY A 80 10.10 -3.47 0.69
CA GLY A 80 10.10 -4.23 -0.56
C GLY A 80 10.46 -5.70 -0.34
N ARG A 81 11.47 -5.97 0.49
CA ARG A 81 11.85 -7.35 0.83
C ARG A 81 10.76 -8.06 1.62
N ASP A 82 10.08 -7.34 2.52
CA ASP A 82 9.04 -7.94 3.36
C ASP A 82 7.82 -8.42 2.57
N LEU A 83 7.57 -7.87 1.38
CA LEU A 83 6.46 -8.33 0.52
C LEU A 83 6.52 -9.84 0.26
N ARG A 84 7.70 -10.43 0.21
CA ARG A 84 7.87 -11.87 0.01
C ARG A 84 7.34 -12.69 1.17
N ASN A 85 7.19 -12.09 2.34
CA ASN A 85 6.79 -12.79 3.55
C ASN A 85 5.27 -12.89 3.69
N PHE A 86 4.50 -12.00 3.03
CA PHE A 86 3.04 -11.98 3.24
C PHE A 86 2.23 -11.68 1.98
N ALA A 87 2.85 -11.18 0.92
CA ALA A 87 2.15 -10.77 -0.30
C ALA A 87 2.39 -11.74 -1.46
N GLN A 88 2.49 -13.04 -1.17
CA GLN A 88 2.79 -14.05 -2.18
C GLN A 88 1.68 -14.18 -3.24
N ALA A 89 0.43 -13.86 -2.88
CA ALA A 89 -0.67 -13.87 -3.84
C ALA A 89 -0.57 -12.75 -4.89
N GLY A 90 0.23 -11.73 -4.60
CA GLY A 90 0.52 -10.64 -5.54
C GLY A 90 0.26 -9.27 -4.95
N VAL A 91 0.99 -8.30 -5.48
CA VAL A 91 0.82 -6.88 -5.17
C VAL A 91 1.14 -6.09 -6.42
N THR A 92 0.33 -5.05 -6.68
CA THR A 92 0.56 -4.12 -7.79
C THR A 92 0.78 -2.73 -7.21
N LEU A 93 1.85 -2.06 -7.64
CA LEU A 93 2.23 -0.76 -7.13
C LEU A 93 1.96 0.32 -8.17
N PHE A 94 1.44 1.45 -7.73
CA PHE A 94 1.18 2.63 -8.55
C PHE A 94 1.66 3.87 -7.83
N VAL A 95 2.00 4.89 -8.60
CA VAL A 95 2.08 6.26 -8.10
C VAL A 95 0.82 6.97 -8.56
N ALA A 96 0.08 7.55 -7.61
CA ALA A 96 -1.12 8.31 -7.89
C ALA A 96 -0.88 9.77 -7.57
N ASP A 97 -1.23 10.62 -8.51
CA ASP A 97 -1.18 12.06 -8.34
C ASP A 97 -2.58 12.62 -8.60
N ASP A 98 -3.00 13.58 -7.78
CA ASP A 98 -4.33 14.14 -7.93
C ASP A 98 -4.42 14.95 -9.22
N GLU A 99 -5.42 14.67 -10.03
CA GLU A 99 -5.66 15.40 -11.27
C GLU A 99 -6.78 16.42 -11.08
N ALA A 100 -7.94 15.96 -10.65
CA ALA A 100 -9.09 16.82 -10.45
C ALA A 100 -10.13 16.17 -9.54
N ALA A 101 -10.90 17.02 -8.87
CA ALA A 101 -12.14 16.61 -8.24
C ALA A 101 -13.29 17.18 -9.07
N LEU A 102 -14.24 16.35 -9.45
CA LEU A 102 -15.38 16.76 -10.26
C LEU A 102 -16.64 16.73 -9.41
N ASP A 103 -17.51 17.73 -9.63
CA ASP A 103 -18.82 17.77 -9.01
C ASP A 103 -19.71 16.68 -9.62
N ALA A 104 -20.42 15.99 -8.75
CA ALA A 104 -21.35 14.95 -9.19
C ALA A 104 -22.70 15.52 -9.58
#